data_bd52f100e137555994af1ca976492ef5
#
_entry.id   bd52f100e137555994af1ca976492ef5
#
_cell.length_a   1.000
_cell.length_b   1.000
_cell.length_c   1.000
_cell.angle_alpha   90.00
_cell.angle_beta   90.00
_cell.angle_gamma   90.00
#
_symmetry.space_group_name_H-M   'P 1'
#
loop_
_entity.id
_entity.type
_entity.pdbx_description
1 polymer ?
#
loop_
_entity_poly.entity_id
_entity_poly.type
_entity_poly.pdbx_seq_one_letter_code
_entity_poly.pdbx_strand_id
1 'polypeptide(L)'
;TIFLKTLVAEYLCQKYGISIPAEHGVLGRLEDPNEEELEDSFLRYAGNVNASRKEATAYQLSGTPEPDGFLHLTTLMVPVEAVRKCAKEHHVTVTELLAAAMMKAICELQAEQTPRRRHRKPVKVLLPVNLRQMFPSRTLRNFASYVTPEIDPRLGDYTFDEICRVVHYRMGLENDPRMMGAKIATNVASERSPVLRVMPLFIKN
;
A
#
# COMPACT_ATOMS: atom_id res chain seq x y z
N THR A 1 1.63 13.92 -3.82
CA THR A 1 1.30 14.65 -5.07
C THR A 1 1.46 16.17 -4.91
N ILE A 2 0.97 16.80 -3.83
CA ILE A 2 1.17 18.24 -3.54
C ILE A 2 2.66 18.57 -3.48
N PHE A 3 3.41 17.83 -2.66
CA PHE A 3 4.88 17.98 -2.54
C PHE A 3 5.57 17.93 -3.92
N LEU A 4 5.27 16.89 -4.72
CA LEU A 4 5.91 16.74 -6.03
C LEU A 4 5.55 17.87 -6.99
N LYS A 5 4.28 18.31 -7.01
CA LYS A 5 3.86 19.45 -7.84
C LYS A 5 4.60 20.73 -7.45
N THR A 6 4.68 21.02 -6.15
CA THR A 6 5.39 22.19 -5.63
C THR A 6 6.88 22.12 -5.95
N LEU A 7 7.51 20.97 -5.78
CA LEU A 7 8.92 20.76 -6.12
C LEU A 7 9.18 21.00 -7.62
N VAL A 8 8.33 20.47 -8.50
CA VAL A 8 8.45 20.68 -9.95
C VAL A 8 8.21 22.13 -10.31
N ALA A 9 7.23 22.80 -9.70
CA ALA A 9 6.95 24.22 -9.93
C ALA A 9 8.16 25.08 -9.53
N GLU A 10 8.77 24.84 -8.38
CA GLU A 10 9.99 25.51 -7.93
C GLU A 10 11.19 25.23 -8.85
N TYR A 11 11.38 23.98 -9.26
CA TYR A 11 12.43 23.62 -10.22
C TYR A 11 12.28 24.37 -11.55
N LEU A 12 11.07 24.44 -12.10
CA LEU A 12 10.78 25.17 -13.34
C LEU A 12 11.00 26.68 -13.18
N CYS A 13 10.62 27.23 -12.03
CA CYS A 13 10.86 28.63 -11.72
C CYS A 13 12.36 28.95 -11.66
N GLN A 14 13.14 28.16 -10.93
CA GLN A 14 14.57 28.42 -10.74
C GLN A 14 15.38 28.17 -12.02
N LYS A 15 15.06 27.12 -12.77
CA LYS A 15 15.83 26.73 -13.96
C LYS A 15 15.45 27.49 -15.21
N TYR A 16 14.18 27.81 -15.38
CA TYR A 16 13.65 28.38 -16.64
C TYR A 16 12.96 29.73 -16.47
N GLY A 17 12.86 30.26 -15.26
CA GLY A 17 12.16 31.51 -14.98
C GLY A 17 10.63 31.41 -15.15
N ILE A 18 10.06 30.20 -15.19
CA ILE A 18 8.63 29.97 -15.37
C ILE A 18 7.93 30.08 -14.02
N SER A 19 7.12 31.11 -13.83
CA SER A 19 6.29 31.25 -12.62
C SER A 19 5.01 30.41 -12.75
N ILE A 20 4.85 29.45 -11.83
CA ILE A 20 3.64 28.63 -11.72
C ILE A 20 2.84 29.14 -10.51
N PRO A 21 1.55 29.51 -10.68
CA PRO A 21 0.75 30.01 -9.58
C PRO A 21 0.52 28.95 -8.50
N ALA A 22 0.36 29.40 -7.24
CA ALA A 22 0.07 28.55 -6.09
C ALA A 22 -1.39 28.08 -6.10
N GLU A 23 -1.74 27.27 -7.09
CA GLU A 23 -3.09 26.74 -7.34
C GLU A 23 -3.04 25.25 -7.66
N HIS A 24 -4.15 24.56 -7.61
CA HIS A 24 -4.30 23.15 -8.02
C HIS A 24 -3.31 22.18 -7.34
N GLY A 25 -2.92 22.47 -6.10
CA GLY A 25 -2.02 21.66 -5.29
C GLY A 25 -0.53 22.01 -5.45
N VAL A 26 -0.23 23.19 -5.92
CA VAL A 26 1.07 23.85 -5.77
C VAL A 26 0.98 24.76 -4.56
N LEU A 27 1.89 24.62 -3.59
CA LEU A 27 1.94 25.45 -2.39
C LEU A 27 2.67 26.76 -2.67
N GLY A 28 2.23 27.84 -2.04
CA GLY A 28 2.91 29.13 -2.06
C GLY A 28 4.24 29.07 -1.31
N ARG A 29 5.29 29.62 -1.89
CA ARG A 29 6.66 29.56 -1.32
C ARG A 29 6.81 30.28 0.03
N LEU A 30 6.02 31.33 0.24
CA LEU A 30 6.06 32.18 1.43
C LEU A 30 4.81 32.04 2.30
N GLU A 31 3.96 31.08 1.99
CA GLU A 31 2.72 30.83 2.70
C GLU A 31 3.02 29.96 3.92
N ASP A 32 2.60 30.42 5.10
CA ASP A 32 2.68 29.61 6.29
C ASP A 32 1.70 28.43 6.21
N PRO A 33 2.12 27.22 6.67
CA PRO A 33 1.25 26.08 6.64
C PRO A 33 0.04 26.26 7.56
N ASN A 34 -1.14 25.88 7.06
CA ASN A 34 -2.36 25.86 7.86
C ASN A 34 -2.28 24.75 8.94
N GLU A 35 -2.91 24.98 10.10
CA GLU A 35 -2.96 23.98 11.18
C GLU A 35 -3.51 22.62 10.72
N GLU A 36 -4.53 22.62 9.84
CA GLU A 36 -5.09 21.39 9.26
C GLU A 36 -4.09 20.63 8.37
N GLU A 37 -3.13 21.31 7.77
CA GLU A 37 -2.08 20.70 6.96
C GLU A 37 -1.01 20.03 7.81
N LEU A 38 -0.80 20.51 9.03
CA LEU A 38 0.14 19.97 10.02
C LEU A 38 -0.49 18.90 10.90
N GLU A 39 -1.80 18.75 10.89
CA GLU A 39 -2.56 17.81 11.72
C GLU A 39 -2.11 16.36 11.50
N ASP A 40 -2.02 15.60 12.59
CA ASP A 40 -1.92 14.13 12.53
C ASP A 40 -3.31 13.51 12.42
N SER A 41 -3.74 13.26 11.19
CA SER A 41 -5.06 12.71 10.92
C SER A 41 -5.24 11.27 11.43
N PHE A 42 -4.19 10.51 11.70
CA PHE A 42 -4.32 9.21 12.36
C PHE A 42 -4.85 9.40 13.79
N LEU A 43 -4.38 10.40 14.51
CA LEU A 43 -4.87 10.70 15.87
C LEU A 43 -6.33 11.17 15.87
N ARG A 44 -6.71 11.94 14.85
CA ARG A 44 -8.09 12.44 14.68
C ARG A 44 -9.10 11.31 14.46
N TYR A 45 -8.75 10.33 13.65
CA TYR A 45 -9.66 9.23 13.25
C TYR A 45 -9.46 7.94 14.06
N ALA A 46 -8.58 7.93 15.07
CA ALA A 46 -8.43 6.80 15.98
C ALA A 46 -9.68 6.64 16.86
N GLY A 47 -10.50 5.64 16.55
CA GLY A 47 -11.66 5.25 17.35
C GLY A 47 -11.27 4.35 18.53
N ASN A 48 -12.27 3.82 19.21
CA ASN A 48 -12.12 2.94 20.38
C ASN A 48 -12.12 1.43 20.03
N VAL A 49 -12.42 1.09 18.78
CA VAL A 49 -12.50 -0.30 18.30
C VAL A 49 -11.18 -0.68 17.62
N ASN A 50 -10.53 -1.70 18.15
CA ASN A 50 -9.27 -2.20 17.62
C ASN A 50 -9.48 -3.41 16.72
N ALA A 51 -8.77 -3.46 15.60
CA ALA A 51 -8.68 -4.65 14.76
C ALA A 51 -7.70 -5.69 15.35
N SER A 52 -7.96 -6.97 15.12
CA SER A 52 -6.98 -8.00 15.45
C SER A 52 -5.76 -7.89 14.54
N ARG A 53 -4.56 -8.01 15.14
CA ARG A 53 -3.29 -8.06 14.42
C ARG A 53 -2.79 -9.48 14.14
N LYS A 54 -3.58 -10.49 14.48
CA LYS A 54 -3.19 -11.89 14.27
C LYS A 54 -3.22 -12.21 12.78
N GLU A 55 -2.09 -12.12 12.14
CA GLU A 55 -1.90 -12.48 10.73
C GLU A 55 -0.98 -13.70 10.61
N ALA A 56 -1.28 -14.58 9.64
CA ALA A 56 -0.39 -15.69 9.32
C ALA A 56 0.91 -15.16 8.69
N THR A 57 2.03 -15.82 9.00
CA THR A 57 3.33 -15.49 8.39
C THR A 57 3.28 -15.74 6.88
N ALA A 58 3.53 -14.68 6.11
CA ALA A 58 3.57 -14.75 4.65
C ALA A 58 4.84 -15.43 4.13
N TYR A 59 4.76 -15.90 2.89
CA TYR A 59 5.94 -16.29 2.14
C TYR A 59 6.81 -15.06 1.89
N GLN A 60 8.10 -15.21 2.12
CA GLN A 60 9.09 -14.16 1.86
C GLN A 60 9.94 -14.57 0.67
N LEU A 61 10.00 -13.70 -0.33
CA LEU A 61 10.91 -13.87 -1.46
C LEU A 61 12.34 -13.79 -0.95
N SER A 62 13.14 -14.77 -1.36
CA SER A 62 14.58 -14.79 -1.12
C SER A 62 15.33 -14.57 -2.43
N GLY A 63 16.49 -13.98 -2.37
CA GLY A 63 17.34 -13.73 -3.52
C GLY A 63 18.70 -13.19 -3.09
N THR A 64 19.58 -12.97 -4.05
CA THR A 64 20.86 -12.30 -3.80
C THR A 64 20.61 -10.79 -3.76
N PRO A 65 20.96 -10.10 -2.67
CA PRO A 65 20.80 -8.66 -2.60
C PRO A 65 21.75 -7.99 -3.60
N GLU A 66 21.32 -6.86 -4.14
CA GLU A 66 22.19 -5.98 -4.92
C GLU A 66 23.26 -5.35 -4.00
N PRO A 67 24.38 -4.91 -4.56
CA PRO A 67 25.39 -4.20 -3.78
C PRO A 67 24.83 -2.96 -3.09
N ASP A 68 25.40 -2.59 -1.94
CA ASP A 68 24.97 -1.42 -1.19
C ASP A 68 24.95 -0.15 -2.05
N GLY A 69 23.84 0.58 -1.99
CA GLY A 69 23.62 1.80 -2.76
C GLY A 69 23.20 1.58 -4.22
N PHE A 70 23.06 0.34 -4.67
CA PHE A 70 22.54 0.03 -6.00
C PHE A 70 21.04 -0.21 -5.97
N LEU A 71 20.31 0.41 -6.89
CA LEU A 71 18.88 0.19 -7.10
C LEU A 71 18.65 -0.38 -8.51
N HIS A 72 18.20 -1.63 -8.57
CA HIS A 72 17.74 -2.21 -9.83
C HIS A 72 16.32 -1.75 -10.14
N LEU A 73 16.13 -1.06 -11.27
CA LEU A 73 14.83 -0.58 -11.71
C LEU A 73 14.45 -1.24 -13.04
N THR A 74 13.35 -1.99 -13.01
CA THR A 74 12.73 -2.53 -14.22
C THR A 74 11.51 -1.71 -14.60
N THR A 75 11.49 -1.15 -15.80
CA THR A 75 10.39 -0.37 -16.33
C THR A 75 9.65 -1.16 -17.39
N LEU A 76 8.35 -1.32 -17.24
CA LEU A 76 7.47 -1.96 -18.20
C LEU A 76 6.48 -0.93 -18.76
N MET A 77 6.34 -0.89 -20.09
CA MET A 77 5.36 -0.06 -20.77
C MET A 77 4.34 -0.96 -21.45
N VAL A 78 3.09 -0.83 -21.07
CA VAL A 78 1.98 -1.62 -21.61
C VAL A 78 0.84 -0.72 -22.09
N PRO A 79 0.12 -1.08 -23.17
CA PRO A 79 -1.03 -0.31 -23.63
C PRO A 79 -2.15 -0.30 -22.57
N VAL A 80 -2.58 0.88 -22.17
CA VAL A 80 -3.60 1.05 -21.13
C VAL A 80 -4.91 0.32 -21.49
N GLU A 81 -5.33 0.39 -22.75
CA GLU A 81 -6.57 -0.24 -23.19
C GLU A 81 -6.51 -1.77 -23.11
N ALA A 82 -5.36 -2.39 -23.38
CA ALA A 82 -5.18 -3.83 -23.23
C ALA A 82 -5.31 -4.26 -21.76
N VAL A 83 -4.69 -3.51 -20.83
CA VAL A 83 -4.79 -3.79 -19.39
C VAL A 83 -6.22 -3.59 -18.89
N ARG A 84 -6.90 -2.53 -19.33
CA ARG A 84 -8.30 -2.27 -18.96
C ARG A 84 -9.25 -3.36 -19.50
N LYS A 85 -9.03 -3.81 -20.72
CA LYS A 85 -9.80 -4.89 -21.32
C LYS A 85 -9.64 -6.17 -20.51
N CYS A 86 -8.40 -6.56 -20.22
CA CYS A 86 -8.10 -7.73 -19.40
C CYS A 86 -8.75 -7.63 -18.00
N ALA A 87 -8.66 -6.48 -17.33
CA ALA A 87 -9.30 -6.27 -16.03
C ALA A 87 -10.83 -6.45 -16.09
N LYS A 88 -11.49 -5.96 -17.16
CA LYS A 88 -12.92 -6.14 -17.38
C LYS A 88 -13.30 -7.59 -17.64
N GLU A 89 -12.50 -8.34 -18.39
CA GLU A 89 -12.72 -9.77 -18.67
C GLU A 89 -12.71 -10.60 -17.38
N HIS A 90 -11.85 -10.23 -16.41
CA HIS A 90 -11.79 -10.88 -15.10
C HIS A 90 -12.69 -10.21 -14.03
N HIS A 91 -13.50 -9.20 -14.39
CA HIS A 91 -14.41 -8.47 -13.49
C HIS A 91 -13.72 -7.81 -12.29
N VAL A 92 -12.52 -7.29 -12.50
CA VAL A 92 -11.69 -6.64 -11.47
C VAL A 92 -11.21 -5.25 -11.92
N THR A 93 -10.72 -4.46 -10.97
CA THR A 93 -10.01 -3.21 -11.27
C THR A 93 -8.59 -3.50 -11.78
N VAL A 94 -7.96 -2.51 -12.41
CA VAL A 94 -6.56 -2.63 -12.86
C VAL A 94 -5.62 -2.93 -11.68
N THR A 95 -5.84 -2.32 -10.52
CA THR A 95 -5.05 -2.58 -9.31
C THR A 95 -5.19 -4.02 -8.85
N GLU A 96 -6.41 -4.55 -8.83
CA GLU A 96 -6.69 -5.93 -8.46
C GLU A 96 -6.08 -6.92 -9.46
N LEU A 97 -6.16 -6.63 -10.76
CA LEU A 97 -5.54 -7.43 -11.81
C LEU A 97 -4.02 -7.53 -11.61
N LEU A 98 -3.35 -6.40 -11.38
CA LEU A 98 -1.90 -6.37 -11.18
C LEU A 98 -1.50 -7.09 -9.89
N ALA A 99 -2.27 -6.92 -8.81
CA ALA A 99 -2.08 -7.65 -7.57
C ALA A 99 -2.24 -9.17 -7.77
N ALA A 100 -3.28 -9.60 -8.50
CA ALA A 100 -3.51 -11.00 -8.82
C ALA A 100 -2.36 -11.59 -9.67
N ALA A 101 -1.87 -10.85 -10.65
CA ALA A 101 -0.73 -11.26 -11.47
C ALA A 101 0.54 -11.44 -10.63
N MET A 102 0.81 -10.50 -9.72
CA MET A 102 1.94 -10.59 -8.79
C MET A 102 1.79 -11.79 -7.86
N MET A 103 0.61 -12.02 -7.28
CA MET A 103 0.35 -13.18 -6.43
C MET A 103 0.51 -14.49 -7.18
N LYS A 104 0.06 -14.58 -8.44
CA LYS A 104 0.23 -15.76 -9.28
C LYS A 104 1.71 -16.07 -9.51
N ALA A 105 2.50 -15.07 -9.88
CA ALA A 105 3.94 -15.22 -10.08
C ALA A 105 4.66 -15.68 -8.80
N ILE A 106 4.30 -15.11 -7.64
CA ILE A 106 4.88 -15.51 -6.35
C ILE A 106 4.49 -16.95 -6.00
N CYS A 107 3.27 -17.39 -6.30
CA CYS A 107 2.85 -18.78 -6.08
C CYS A 107 3.65 -19.75 -6.93
N GLU A 108 3.93 -19.41 -8.18
CA GLU A 108 4.73 -20.22 -9.09
C GLU A 108 6.18 -20.33 -8.59
N LEU A 109 6.80 -19.22 -8.25
CA LEU A 109 8.15 -19.21 -7.64
C LEU A 109 8.21 -20.01 -6.35
N GLN A 110 7.20 -19.88 -5.48
CA GLN A 110 7.15 -20.67 -4.25
C GLN A 110 6.97 -22.16 -4.55
N ALA A 111 6.20 -22.52 -5.58
CA ALA A 111 6.00 -23.90 -5.98
C ALA A 111 7.29 -24.57 -6.44
N GLU A 112 8.14 -23.85 -7.16
CA GLU A 112 9.47 -24.30 -7.58
C GLU A 112 10.40 -24.49 -6.40
N GLN A 113 10.46 -23.52 -5.47
CA GLN A 113 11.35 -23.54 -4.31
C GLN A 113 10.85 -24.47 -3.20
N THR A 114 9.53 -24.68 -3.11
CA THR A 114 8.87 -25.50 -2.10
C THR A 114 7.89 -26.47 -2.76
N PRO A 115 8.38 -27.59 -3.36
CA PRO A 115 7.53 -28.52 -4.09
C PRO A 115 6.45 -29.16 -3.21
N ARG A 116 6.75 -29.41 -1.93
CA ARG A 116 5.78 -30.02 -1.00
C ARG A 116 4.76 -28.96 -0.54
N ARG A 117 3.53 -29.03 -1.04
CA ARG A 117 2.44 -28.06 -0.76
C ARG A 117 2.25 -27.77 0.73
N ARG A 118 2.31 -28.74 1.61
CA ARG A 118 2.14 -28.58 3.06
C ARG A 118 3.15 -27.65 3.73
N HIS A 119 4.31 -27.42 3.09
CA HIS A 119 5.36 -26.55 3.61
C HIS A 119 5.29 -25.13 3.04
N ARG A 120 4.38 -24.89 2.08
CA ARG A 120 4.17 -23.56 1.53
C ARG A 120 3.55 -22.64 2.57
N LYS A 121 3.71 -21.35 2.36
CA LYS A 121 3.15 -20.28 3.19
C LYS A 121 2.13 -19.48 2.41
N PRO A 122 1.19 -18.78 3.08
CA PRO A 122 0.30 -17.85 2.42
C PRO A 122 1.08 -16.81 1.61
N VAL A 123 0.57 -16.49 0.43
CA VAL A 123 1.09 -15.41 -0.43
C VAL A 123 0.24 -14.19 -0.16
N LYS A 124 0.89 -13.08 0.21
CA LYS A 124 0.27 -11.78 0.49
C LYS A 124 0.90 -10.70 -0.33
N VAL A 125 0.09 -9.75 -0.77
CA VAL A 125 0.55 -8.53 -1.43
C VAL A 125 0.03 -7.34 -0.65
N LEU A 126 0.91 -6.40 -0.29
CA LEU A 126 0.54 -5.18 0.39
C LEU A 126 0.20 -4.10 -0.64
N LEU A 127 -1.02 -3.58 -0.58
CA LEU A 127 -1.52 -2.53 -1.47
C LEU A 127 -1.81 -1.27 -0.66
N PRO A 128 -1.14 -0.15 -0.93
CA PRO A 128 -1.38 1.09 -0.22
C PRO A 128 -2.75 1.70 -0.57
N VAL A 129 -3.42 2.24 0.43
CA VAL A 129 -4.73 2.89 0.32
C VAL A 129 -4.63 4.33 0.80
N ASN A 130 -5.09 5.26 -0.03
CA ASN A 130 -5.19 6.67 0.33
C ASN A 130 -6.41 6.89 1.24
N LEU A 131 -6.18 7.07 2.53
CA LEU A 131 -7.23 7.24 3.52
C LEU A 131 -8.05 8.53 3.33
N ARG A 132 -7.55 9.53 2.61
CA ARG A 132 -8.29 10.78 2.34
C ARG A 132 -9.57 10.57 1.52
N GLN A 133 -9.69 9.43 0.85
CA GLN A 133 -10.92 9.07 0.14
C GLN A 133 -12.05 8.65 1.09
N MET A 134 -11.70 8.13 2.27
CA MET A 134 -12.65 7.65 3.29
C MET A 134 -12.78 8.62 4.46
N PHE A 135 -11.67 9.26 4.82
CA PHE A 135 -11.56 10.15 5.98
C PHE A 135 -11.10 11.53 5.50
N PRO A 136 -12.01 12.51 5.36
CA PRO A 136 -11.67 13.84 4.90
C PRO A 136 -10.54 14.46 5.73
N SER A 137 -9.46 14.86 5.06
CA SER A 137 -8.29 15.44 5.70
C SER A 137 -7.54 16.34 4.72
N ARG A 138 -7.05 17.46 5.22
CA ARG A 138 -6.16 18.40 4.50
C ARG A 138 -4.70 18.22 4.88
N THR A 139 -4.38 17.28 5.78
CA THR A 139 -3.00 17.06 6.23
C THR A 139 -2.04 16.86 5.06
N LEU A 140 -0.88 17.48 5.13
CA LEU A 140 0.24 17.24 4.21
C LEU A 140 1.11 16.06 4.66
N ARG A 141 0.89 15.55 5.88
CA ARG A 141 1.57 14.36 6.38
C ARG A 141 1.11 13.11 5.64
N ASN A 142 1.86 12.03 5.79
CA ASN A 142 1.45 10.72 5.30
C ASN A 142 0.14 10.30 5.98
N PHE A 143 -0.91 10.09 5.17
CA PHE A 143 -2.19 9.59 5.61
C PHE A 143 -2.65 8.49 4.66
N ALA A 144 -1.92 7.39 4.70
CA ALA A 144 -2.17 6.19 3.91
C ALA A 144 -2.14 4.96 4.82
N SER A 145 -2.99 3.99 4.52
CA SER A 145 -2.98 2.66 5.11
C SER A 145 -2.70 1.63 4.02
N TYR A 146 -3.00 0.38 4.29
CA TYR A 146 -2.82 -0.70 3.33
C TYR A 146 -3.89 -1.78 3.51
N VAL A 147 -4.12 -2.53 2.44
CA VAL A 147 -4.85 -3.79 2.44
C VAL A 147 -3.89 -4.91 2.05
N THR A 148 -4.14 -6.11 2.57
CA THR A 148 -3.24 -7.28 2.38
C THR A 148 -4.03 -8.48 1.90
N PRO A 149 -4.53 -8.50 0.64
CA PRO A 149 -5.16 -9.68 0.11
C PRO A 149 -4.20 -10.87 0.17
N GLU A 150 -4.72 -12.03 0.56
CA GLU A 150 -3.93 -13.25 0.71
C GLU A 150 -4.59 -14.45 0.05
N ILE A 151 -3.76 -15.38 -0.44
CA ILE A 151 -4.14 -16.73 -0.82
C ILE A 151 -3.24 -17.73 -0.13
N ASP A 152 -3.79 -18.91 0.17
CA ASP A 152 -3.04 -19.99 0.82
C ASP A 152 -2.82 -21.16 -0.15
N PRO A 153 -1.63 -21.29 -0.75
CA PRO A 153 -1.34 -22.35 -1.71
C PRO A 153 -1.38 -23.77 -1.09
N ARG A 154 -1.51 -23.90 0.22
CA ARG A 154 -1.68 -25.19 0.89
C ARG A 154 -3.08 -25.77 0.65
N LEU A 155 -4.07 -24.90 0.40
CA LEU A 155 -5.46 -25.29 0.14
C LEU A 155 -5.68 -25.84 -1.27
N GLY A 156 -4.80 -25.54 -2.21
CA GLY A 156 -4.91 -25.96 -3.60
C GLY A 156 -4.11 -25.07 -4.54
N ASP A 157 -4.12 -25.43 -5.82
CA ASP A 157 -3.59 -24.60 -6.88
C ASP A 157 -4.72 -23.67 -7.34
N TYR A 158 -4.41 -22.39 -7.46
CA TYR A 158 -5.36 -21.36 -7.87
C TYR A 158 -5.19 -21.04 -9.35
N THR A 159 -6.28 -21.02 -10.08
CA THR A 159 -6.34 -20.40 -11.40
C THR A 159 -6.23 -18.90 -11.28
N PHE A 160 -5.87 -18.22 -12.36
CA PHE A 160 -5.77 -16.75 -12.35
C PHE A 160 -7.11 -16.08 -11.99
N ASP A 161 -8.22 -16.59 -12.53
CA ASP A 161 -9.57 -16.12 -12.21
C ASP A 161 -9.92 -16.26 -10.72
N GLU A 162 -9.52 -17.35 -10.09
CA GLU A 162 -9.75 -17.56 -8.66
C GLU A 162 -8.94 -16.56 -7.84
N ILE A 163 -7.69 -16.28 -8.23
CA ILE A 163 -6.87 -15.26 -7.57
C ILE A 163 -7.51 -13.88 -7.73
N CYS A 164 -7.95 -13.51 -8.94
CA CYS A 164 -8.65 -12.26 -9.20
C CYS A 164 -9.87 -12.10 -8.29
N ARG A 165 -10.70 -13.14 -8.17
CA ARG A 165 -11.88 -13.12 -7.29
C ARG A 165 -11.50 -12.98 -5.82
N VAL A 166 -10.51 -13.72 -5.35
CA VAL A 166 -10.05 -13.62 -3.95
C VAL A 166 -9.55 -12.21 -3.66
N VAL A 167 -8.71 -11.64 -4.54
CA VAL A 167 -8.20 -10.28 -4.41
C VAL A 167 -9.34 -9.27 -4.36
N HIS A 168 -10.30 -9.37 -5.28
CA HIS A 168 -11.46 -8.47 -5.34
C HIS A 168 -12.26 -8.47 -4.02
N TYR A 169 -12.65 -9.65 -3.54
CA TYR A 169 -13.44 -9.76 -2.31
C TYR A 169 -12.65 -9.33 -1.08
N ARG A 170 -11.39 -9.70 -0.98
CA ARG A 170 -10.53 -9.30 0.14
C ARG A 170 -10.31 -7.79 0.17
N MET A 171 -10.02 -7.19 -0.98
CA MET A 171 -9.89 -5.74 -1.08
C MET A 171 -11.18 -5.03 -0.72
N GLY A 172 -12.33 -5.51 -1.19
CA GLY A 172 -13.62 -4.93 -0.85
C GLY A 172 -13.91 -4.97 0.66
N LEU A 173 -13.62 -6.08 1.32
CA LEU A 173 -13.81 -6.24 2.77
C LEU A 173 -12.84 -5.37 3.58
N GLU A 174 -11.56 -5.38 3.22
CA GLU A 174 -10.53 -4.65 3.97
C GLU A 174 -10.58 -3.13 3.72
N ASN A 175 -11.05 -2.70 2.54
CA ASN A 175 -11.18 -1.30 2.15
C ASN A 175 -12.49 -0.67 2.64
N ASP A 176 -13.14 -1.25 3.64
CA ASP A 176 -14.29 -0.68 4.33
C ASP A 176 -13.86 0.38 5.34
N PRO A 177 -14.55 1.55 5.42
CA PRO A 177 -14.19 2.61 6.37
C PRO A 177 -14.15 2.17 7.83
N ARG A 178 -15.00 1.22 8.23
CA ARG A 178 -15.03 0.70 9.62
C ARG A 178 -13.79 -0.14 9.89
N MET A 179 -13.41 -1.00 8.94
CA MET A 179 -12.19 -1.83 9.05
C MET A 179 -10.93 -0.95 9.05
N MET A 180 -10.89 0.06 8.19
CA MET A 180 -9.78 1.03 8.17
C MET A 180 -9.72 1.86 9.45
N GLY A 181 -10.86 2.31 9.98
CA GLY A 181 -10.94 2.99 11.27
C GLY A 181 -10.41 2.14 12.42
N ALA A 182 -10.76 0.84 12.46
CA ALA A 182 -10.24 -0.09 13.45
C ALA A 182 -8.72 -0.34 13.30
N LYS A 183 -8.20 -0.41 12.07
CA LYS A 183 -6.75 -0.48 11.80
C LYS A 183 -6.03 0.78 12.31
N ILE A 184 -6.57 1.96 12.03
CA ILE A 184 -6.05 3.25 12.54
C ILE A 184 -5.99 3.23 14.06
N ALA A 185 -7.08 2.88 14.73
CA ALA A 185 -7.15 2.82 16.19
C ALA A 185 -6.11 1.85 16.77
N THR A 186 -5.95 0.67 16.17
CA THR A 186 -4.96 -0.33 16.59
C THR A 186 -3.52 0.19 16.44
N ASN A 187 -3.21 0.87 15.35
CA ASN A 187 -1.89 1.44 15.10
C ASN A 187 -1.57 2.54 16.11
N VAL A 188 -2.49 3.49 16.31
CA VAL A 188 -2.34 4.57 17.29
C VAL A 188 -2.21 4.03 18.72
N ALA A 189 -3.04 3.04 19.10
CA ALA A 189 -2.94 2.40 20.41
C ALA A 189 -1.58 1.72 20.63
N SER A 190 -1.03 1.09 19.59
CA SER A 190 0.29 0.46 19.65
C SER A 190 1.42 1.48 19.79
N GLU A 191 1.37 2.57 19.04
CA GLU A 191 2.36 3.65 19.15
C GLU A 191 2.34 4.35 20.51
N ARG A 192 1.15 4.44 21.12
CA ARG A 192 0.97 5.01 22.47
C ARG A 192 1.37 4.06 23.59
N SER A 193 1.53 2.76 23.31
CA SER A 193 1.89 1.77 24.33
C SER A 193 3.30 2.03 24.89
N PRO A 194 3.45 2.31 26.21
CA PRO A 194 4.76 2.52 26.81
C PRO A 194 5.67 1.29 26.67
N VAL A 195 5.10 0.10 26.76
CA VAL A 195 5.82 -1.17 26.62
C VAL A 195 6.45 -1.29 25.24
N LEU A 196 5.68 -0.99 24.18
CA LEU A 196 6.19 -1.04 22.82
C LEU A 196 7.22 0.05 22.52
N ARG A 197 7.14 1.22 23.20
CA ARG A 197 8.13 2.29 23.04
C ARG A 197 9.50 1.91 23.56
N VAL A 198 9.56 1.21 24.69
CA VAL A 198 10.81 0.80 25.34
C VAL A 198 11.41 -0.46 24.73
N MET A 199 10.60 -1.25 24.02
CA MET A 199 11.03 -2.53 23.43
C MET A 199 12.04 -2.30 22.29
N PRO A 200 13.21 -2.98 22.31
CA PRO A 200 14.19 -2.92 21.23
C PRO A 200 13.64 -3.39 19.88
N LEU A 201 14.15 -2.84 18.78
CA LEU A 201 13.66 -3.11 17.43
C LEU A 201 13.69 -4.60 17.04
N PHE A 202 14.70 -5.35 17.48
CA PHE A 202 14.83 -6.78 17.19
C PHE A 202 13.78 -7.68 17.88
N ILE A 203 13.04 -7.14 18.87
CA ILE A 203 11.92 -7.83 19.54
C ILE A 203 10.57 -7.41 18.92
N LYS A 204 10.53 -6.28 18.21
CA LYS A 204 9.30 -5.77 17.57
C LYS A 204 8.97 -6.44 16.24
N ASN A 205 9.91 -7.15 15.65
CA ASN A 205 9.78 -7.83 14.34
C ASN A 205 9.31 -9.29 14.50
#